data_14714245c23ae76fea6cadb6803f0eff
#
_entry.id   14714245c23ae76fea6cadb6803f0eff
#
_cell.length_a   1.000
_cell.length_b   1.000
_cell.length_c   1.000
_cell.angle_alpha   90.00
_cell.angle_beta   90.00
_cell.angle_gamma   90.00
#
_symmetry.space_group_name_H-M   'P 1'
#
loop_
_entity.id
_entity.type
_entity.pdbx_description
1 polymer ?
#
loop_
_entity_poly.entity_id
_entity_poly.type
_entity_poly.pdbx_seq_one_letter_code
_entity_poly.pdbx_strand_id
1 'polypeptide(L)'
;DPLPKLCDFTCMTQYDEAFTLPVAFLPVHLDDILGEVISRMGLRQLRIAETEKYAHVTYFFSGGEETPFPQEDRCLVPSPREVPTYDLKPEMSAYNVAEEVISRIHSDGYDLIVLNFANMDMVGHTGVIEAAVKACEAVDRCVNDIVTVVRERGGVAMVTADHGNAERMLDEGGHVQTAHSLNPVPLILVDDSRIGAVLRTGVLADIAPTILQIMGIDQPEKMTGRSLLEG
;
A
#
# COMPACT_ATOMS: atom_id res chain seq x y z
N ASP A 1 -12.74 33.87 28.94
CA ASP A 1 -13.40 34.57 27.85
C ASP A 1 -14.56 33.72 27.35
N PRO A 2 -15.72 34.31 27.08
CA PRO A 2 -16.83 33.56 26.52
C PRO A 2 -16.44 33.04 25.14
N LEU A 3 -16.77 31.78 24.88
CA LEU A 3 -16.58 31.18 23.56
C LEU A 3 -17.29 32.02 22.49
N PRO A 4 -16.68 32.27 21.32
CA PRO A 4 -17.32 32.99 20.25
C PRO A 4 -18.63 32.31 19.86
N LYS A 5 -19.68 33.11 19.66
CA LYS A 5 -20.95 32.61 19.14
C LYS A 5 -20.77 32.33 17.64
N LEU A 6 -20.71 31.07 17.25
CA LEU A 6 -20.65 30.69 15.84
C LEU A 6 -22.00 30.99 15.18
N CYS A 7 -21.96 31.53 13.97
CA CYS A 7 -23.15 31.74 13.13
C CYS A 7 -23.51 30.43 12.42
N ASP A 8 -22.49 29.64 12.07
CA ASP A 8 -22.63 28.35 11.41
C ASP A 8 -21.39 27.47 11.69
N PHE A 9 -21.53 26.18 11.57
CA PHE A 9 -20.45 25.21 11.68
C PHE A 9 -20.67 24.09 10.67
N THR A 10 -19.78 23.99 9.69
CA THR A 10 -19.80 22.96 8.66
C THR A 10 -18.56 22.09 8.78
N CYS A 11 -18.73 20.76 8.88
CA CYS A 11 -17.64 19.80 8.85
C CYS A 11 -17.09 19.69 7.43
N MET A 12 -15.75 19.55 7.29
CA MET A 12 -15.13 19.33 5.97
C MET A 12 -15.52 17.97 5.40
N THR A 13 -15.55 16.96 6.24
CA THR A 13 -16.00 15.60 5.89
C THR A 13 -16.87 15.04 7.01
N GLN A 14 -17.46 13.90 6.82
CA GLN A 14 -18.19 13.18 7.86
C GLN A 14 -17.20 12.51 8.81
N TYR A 15 -17.01 13.08 10.00
CA TYR A 15 -16.10 12.56 11.01
C TYR A 15 -16.73 11.48 11.90
N ASP A 16 -18.05 11.54 12.06
CA ASP A 16 -18.83 10.59 12.85
C ASP A 16 -20.28 10.60 12.33
N GLU A 17 -20.87 9.43 12.18
CA GLU A 17 -22.26 9.28 11.73
C GLU A 17 -23.27 9.89 12.71
N ALA A 18 -22.93 10.00 13.98
CA ALA A 18 -23.76 10.63 15.01
C ALA A 18 -23.79 12.17 14.91
N PHE A 19 -22.89 12.79 14.12
CA PHE A 19 -22.87 14.23 13.94
C PHE A 19 -23.96 14.68 12.98
N THR A 20 -24.91 15.47 13.46
CA THR A 20 -26.00 16.05 12.66
C THR A 20 -25.64 17.40 12.01
N LEU A 21 -24.34 17.71 11.94
CA LEU A 21 -23.82 18.94 11.37
C LEU A 21 -23.77 18.87 9.83
N PRO A 22 -23.91 19.99 9.12
CA PRO A 22 -23.67 20.05 7.68
C PRO A 22 -22.26 19.56 7.32
N VAL A 23 -22.15 18.83 6.22
CA VAL A 23 -20.89 18.27 5.70
C VAL A 23 -20.62 18.84 4.31
N ALA A 24 -19.44 19.42 4.09
CA ALA A 24 -19.05 20.04 2.82
C ALA A 24 -18.77 18.98 1.75
N PHE A 25 -18.07 17.90 2.12
CA PHE A 25 -17.70 16.80 1.23
C PHE A 25 -18.22 15.49 1.82
N LEU A 26 -19.27 14.96 1.25
CA LEU A 26 -19.83 13.68 1.66
C LEU A 26 -18.86 12.53 1.33
N PRO A 27 -18.83 11.45 2.13
CA PRO A 27 -18.09 10.24 1.79
C PRO A 27 -18.51 9.73 0.40
N VAL A 28 -17.53 9.37 -0.42
CA VAL A 28 -17.77 8.72 -1.71
C VAL A 28 -17.60 7.23 -1.52
N HIS A 29 -18.66 6.48 -1.76
CA HIS A 29 -18.57 5.02 -1.81
C HIS A 29 -17.96 4.62 -3.16
N LEU A 30 -16.92 3.80 -3.12
CA LEU A 30 -16.23 3.29 -4.30
C LEU A 30 -16.68 1.85 -4.53
N ASP A 31 -17.36 1.63 -5.66
CA ASP A 31 -17.75 0.28 -6.09
C ASP A 31 -16.71 -0.29 -7.07
N ASP A 32 -16.74 -1.59 -7.24
CA ASP A 32 -15.90 -2.33 -8.21
C ASP A 32 -14.39 -2.11 -7.98
N ILE A 33 -13.99 -1.84 -6.74
CA ILE A 33 -12.57 -1.78 -6.37
C ILE A 33 -11.92 -3.17 -6.44
N LEU A 34 -10.59 -3.22 -6.51
CA LEU A 34 -9.88 -4.48 -6.73
C LEU A 34 -10.26 -5.57 -5.72
N GLY A 35 -10.30 -5.25 -4.42
CA GLY A 35 -10.65 -6.22 -3.38
C GLY A 35 -12.06 -6.79 -3.52
N GLU A 36 -13.03 -5.96 -3.92
CA GLU A 36 -14.41 -6.38 -4.18
C GLU A 36 -14.49 -7.29 -5.42
N VAL A 37 -13.78 -6.94 -6.50
CA VAL A 37 -13.74 -7.75 -7.73
C VAL A 37 -13.18 -9.14 -7.44
N ILE A 38 -12.03 -9.21 -6.75
CA ILE A 38 -11.39 -10.47 -6.36
C ILE A 38 -12.33 -11.33 -5.51
N SER A 39 -12.99 -10.72 -4.53
CA SER A 39 -13.96 -11.40 -3.66
C SER A 39 -15.18 -11.92 -4.45
N ARG A 40 -15.73 -11.12 -5.36
CA ARG A 40 -16.86 -11.50 -6.21
C ARG A 40 -16.54 -12.68 -7.12
N MET A 41 -15.28 -12.84 -7.52
CA MET A 41 -14.79 -14.00 -8.27
C MET A 41 -14.58 -15.24 -7.38
N GLY A 42 -14.81 -15.15 -6.07
CA GLY A 42 -14.59 -16.23 -5.11
C GLY A 42 -13.11 -16.52 -4.85
N LEU A 43 -12.20 -15.59 -5.22
CA LEU A 43 -10.76 -15.71 -5.05
C LEU A 43 -10.34 -15.26 -3.66
N ARG A 44 -9.27 -15.87 -3.14
CA ARG A 44 -8.73 -15.57 -1.82
C ARG A 44 -7.70 -14.44 -1.88
N GLN A 45 -7.80 -13.51 -0.93
CA GLN A 45 -6.88 -12.39 -0.85
C GLN A 45 -6.33 -12.20 0.56
N LEU A 46 -5.07 -11.76 0.64
CA LEU A 46 -4.40 -11.40 1.89
C LEU A 46 -4.03 -9.92 1.88
N ARG A 47 -4.29 -9.24 3.01
CA ARG A 47 -3.79 -7.90 3.31
C ARG A 47 -2.81 -8.02 4.47
N ILE A 48 -1.58 -7.57 4.28
CA ILE A 48 -0.54 -7.69 5.31
C ILE A 48 0.33 -6.45 5.37
N ALA A 49 0.51 -5.92 6.56
CA ALA A 49 1.45 -4.85 6.86
C ALA A 49 1.74 -4.80 8.36
N GLU A 50 2.76 -4.05 8.72
CA GLU A 50 2.95 -3.69 10.12
C GLU A 50 2.04 -2.51 10.52
N THR A 51 1.92 -2.23 11.84
CA THR A 51 0.93 -1.31 12.43
C THR A 51 0.82 0.01 11.69
N GLU A 52 1.95 0.65 11.35
CA GLU A 52 1.99 1.99 10.75
C GLU A 52 1.37 2.05 9.34
N LYS A 53 1.32 0.93 8.64
CA LYS A 53 0.79 0.84 7.27
C LYS A 53 -0.39 -0.13 7.12
N TYR A 54 -0.91 -0.65 8.23
CA TYR A 54 -2.04 -1.57 8.18
C TYR A 54 -3.30 -0.96 7.56
N ALA A 55 -3.63 0.28 7.93
CA ALA A 55 -4.76 0.99 7.36
C ALA A 55 -4.61 1.23 5.84
N HIS A 56 -3.36 1.34 5.34
CA HIS A 56 -3.11 1.57 3.92
C HIS A 56 -3.44 0.33 3.06
N VAL A 57 -3.23 -0.87 3.59
CA VAL A 57 -3.58 -2.12 2.87
C VAL A 57 -4.98 -2.64 3.20
N THR A 58 -5.68 -2.05 4.17
CA THR A 58 -7.05 -2.42 4.57
C THR A 58 -8.03 -1.30 4.26
N TYR A 59 -8.29 -0.39 5.19
CA TYR A 59 -9.29 0.67 5.08
C TYR A 59 -9.14 1.52 3.82
N PHE A 60 -7.95 2.09 3.57
CA PHE A 60 -7.73 2.95 2.40
C PHE A 60 -7.75 2.17 1.09
N PHE A 61 -7.14 0.99 1.06
CA PHE A 61 -7.15 0.12 -0.12
C PHE A 61 -8.56 -0.40 -0.45
N SER A 62 -9.41 -0.51 0.56
CA SER A 62 -10.82 -0.91 0.43
C SER A 62 -11.77 0.27 0.24
N GLY A 63 -11.27 1.45 -0.14
CA GLY A 63 -12.11 2.62 -0.44
C GLY A 63 -12.88 3.16 0.76
N GLY A 64 -12.38 2.96 1.98
CA GLY A 64 -13.02 3.35 3.23
C GLY A 64 -13.90 2.27 3.87
N GLU A 65 -13.93 1.05 3.30
CA GLU A 65 -14.68 -0.07 3.87
C GLU A 65 -13.88 -0.74 4.99
N GLU A 66 -14.45 -0.75 6.21
CA GLU A 66 -13.85 -1.38 7.39
C GLU A 66 -13.99 -2.90 7.38
N THR A 67 -15.12 -3.38 6.85
CA THR A 67 -15.44 -4.81 6.85
C THR A 67 -14.60 -5.55 5.81
N PRO A 68 -13.89 -6.63 6.17
CA PRO A 68 -13.21 -7.45 5.19
C PRO A 68 -14.18 -8.01 4.15
N PHE A 69 -13.78 -8.01 2.89
CA PHE A 69 -14.55 -8.69 1.85
C PHE A 69 -14.56 -10.21 2.07
N PRO A 70 -15.59 -10.93 1.60
CA PRO A 70 -15.55 -12.38 1.59
C PRO A 70 -14.24 -12.92 0.99
N GLN A 71 -13.63 -13.93 1.61
CA GLN A 71 -12.33 -14.50 1.24
C GLN A 71 -11.12 -13.53 1.43
N GLU A 72 -11.28 -12.44 2.18
CA GLU A 72 -10.19 -11.54 2.55
C GLU A 72 -9.68 -11.86 3.96
N ASP A 73 -8.43 -12.29 4.03
CA ASP A 73 -7.69 -12.42 5.29
C ASP A 73 -6.86 -11.16 5.54
N ARG A 74 -6.78 -10.74 6.79
CA ARG A 74 -5.98 -9.60 7.25
C ARG A 74 -4.94 -10.04 8.26
N CYS A 75 -3.70 -9.60 8.07
CA CYS A 75 -2.59 -9.89 8.97
C CYS A 75 -1.91 -8.60 9.41
N LEU A 76 -2.01 -8.29 10.69
CA LEU A 76 -1.33 -7.18 11.33
C LEU A 76 -0.08 -7.68 12.05
N VAL A 77 1.09 -7.18 11.65
CA VAL A 77 2.35 -7.38 12.37
C VAL A 77 2.60 -6.16 13.24
N PRO A 78 2.85 -6.30 14.55
CA PRO A 78 3.11 -5.14 15.40
C PRO A 78 4.38 -4.41 14.99
N SER A 79 4.32 -3.08 14.82
CA SER A 79 5.53 -2.24 14.69
C SER A 79 6.30 -2.16 16.00
N PRO A 80 7.63 -1.91 15.97
CA PRO A 80 8.45 -1.78 17.17
C PRO A 80 7.95 -0.66 18.09
N ARG A 81 7.81 -0.95 19.37
CA ARG A 81 7.40 0.01 20.42
C ARG A 81 8.53 0.38 21.37
N GLU A 82 9.66 -0.28 21.25
CA GLU A 82 10.84 -0.11 22.11
C GLU A 82 11.71 1.09 21.72
N VAL A 83 11.44 1.72 20.57
CA VAL A 83 12.16 2.91 20.09
C VAL A 83 11.21 4.10 19.96
N PRO A 84 11.65 5.32 20.31
CA PRO A 84 10.82 6.52 20.16
C PRO A 84 10.65 6.97 18.71
N THR A 85 11.63 6.67 17.85
CA THR A 85 11.65 7.00 16.41
C THR A 85 12.30 5.87 15.62
N TYR A 86 11.87 5.66 14.38
CA TYR A 86 12.28 4.50 13.58
C TYR A 86 13.67 4.61 12.93
N ASP A 87 14.32 5.76 12.99
CA ASP A 87 15.74 5.88 12.64
C ASP A 87 16.65 5.07 13.57
N LEU A 88 16.19 4.79 14.80
CA LEU A 88 16.90 3.94 15.78
C LEU A 88 16.69 2.43 15.52
N LYS A 89 15.71 2.07 14.70
CA LYS A 89 15.43 0.69 14.28
C LYS A 89 14.90 0.70 12.84
N PRO A 90 15.75 0.97 11.83
CA PRO A 90 15.33 1.19 10.45
C PRO A 90 14.68 -0.03 9.78
N GLU A 91 15.04 -1.24 10.21
CA GLU A 91 14.40 -2.48 9.75
C GLU A 91 12.95 -2.62 10.22
N MET A 92 12.54 -1.87 11.25
CA MET A 92 11.21 -1.92 11.85
C MET A 92 10.75 -3.38 12.05
N SER A 93 9.61 -3.78 11.50
CA SER A 93 9.12 -5.17 11.52
C SER A 93 9.18 -5.84 10.14
N ALA A 94 9.97 -5.33 9.20
CA ALA A 94 9.99 -5.83 7.83
C ALA A 94 10.31 -7.33 7.74
N TYR A 95 11.26 -7.83 8.51
CA TYR A 95 11.62 -9.26 8.52
C TYR A 95 10.47 -10.13 9.03
N ASN A 96 9.74 -9.68 10.06
CA ASN A 96 8.58 -10.40 10.59
C ASN A 96 7.42 -10.41 9.56
N VAL A 97 7.21 -9.29 8.86
CA VAL A 97 6.23 -9.21 7.75
C VAL A 97 6.60 -10.18 6.64
N ALA A 98 7.88 -10.24 6.24
CA ALA A 98 8.35 -11.13 5.20
C ALA A 98 8.21 -12.61 5.61
N GLU A 99 8.61 -12.97 6.82
CA GLU A 99 8.47 -14.33 7.36
C GLU A 99 7.00 -14.77 7.36
N GLU A 100 6.10 -13.92 7.84
CA GLU A 100 4.67 -14.21 7.93
C GLU A 100 4.05 -14.40 6.53
N VAL A 101 4.34 -13.51 5.57
CA VAL A 101 3.79 -13.66 4.22
C VAL A 101 4.36 -14.89 3.50
N ILE A 102 5.64 -15.19 3.66
CA ILE A 102 6.27 -16.39 3.10
C ILE A 102 5.61 -17.66 3.66
N SER A 103 5.39 -17.72 4.98
CA SER A 103 4.68 -18.82 5.63
C SER A 103 3.28 -19.02 5.05
N ARG A 104 2.54 -17.92 4.80
CA ARG A 104 1.19 -17.97 4.22
C ARG A 104 1.19 -18.37 2.75
N ILE A 105 2.17 -17.91 1.95
CA ILE A 105 2.33 -18.36 0.57
C ILE A 105 2.55 -19.87 0.52
N HIS A 106 3.26 -20.44 1.50
CA HIS A 106 3.49 -21.87 1.55
C HIS A 106 2.27 -22.70 1.99
N SER A 107 1.42 -22.17 2.85
CA SER A 107 0.36 -22.93 3.53
C SER A 107 -1.04 -22.72 2.97
N ASP A 108 -1.41 -21.51 2.55
CA ASP A 108 -2.82 -21.14 2.43
C ASP A 108 -3.35 -20.95 1.00
N GLY A 109 -2.47 -20.72 0.01
CA GLY A 109 -2.89 -20.54 -1.38
C GLY A 109 -3.80 -19.33 -1.58
N TYR A 110 -3.20 -18.14 -1.59
CA TYR A 110 -3.89 -16.90 -1.96
C TYR A 110 -3.75 -16.61 -3.45
N ASP A 111 -4.79 -16.05 -4.04
CA ASP A 111 -4.80 -15.58 -5.43
C ASP A 111 -4.25 -14.14 -5.55
N LEU A 112 -4.45 -13.31 -4.52
CA LEU A 112 -3.91 -11.96 -4.42
C LEU A 112 -3.32 -11.72 -3.02
N ILE A 113 -2.12 -11.16 -2.97
CA ILE A 113 -1.51 -10.67 -1.73
C ILE A 113 -1.17 -9.19 -1.92
N VAL A 114 -1.65 -8.35 -1.00
CA VAL A 114 -1.29 -6.93 -0.91
C VAL A 114 -0.50 -6.73 0.37
N LEU A 115 0.77 -6.36 0.20
CA LEU A 115 1.72 -6.15 1.27
C LEU A 115 2.28 -4.73 1.21
N ASN A 116 2.44 -4.08 2.36
CA ASN A 116 3.15 -2.81 2.46
C ASN A 116 4.28 -2.91 3.49
N PHE A 117 5.48 -2.51 3.09
CA PHE A 117 6.60 -2.27 3.98
C PHE A 117 6.62 -0.80 4.38
N ALA A 118 6.49 -0.52 5.67
CA ALA A 118 6.39 0.83 6.22
C ALA A 118 7.73 1.60 6.24
N ASN A 119 8.83 0.88 6.10
CA ASN A 119 10.17 1.35 6.43
C ASN A 119 10.58 2.62 5.70
N MET A 120 10.44 2.67 4.35
CA MET A 120 10.96 3.79 3.57
C MET A 120 10.22 5.09 3.89
N ASP A 121 8.91 5.03 4.13
CA ASP A 121 8.12 6.19 4.50
C ASP A 121 8.41 6.60 5.95
N MET A 122 8.26 5.69 6.89
CA MET A 122 8.38 6.00 8.32
C MET A 122 9.79 6.46 8.72
N VAL A 123 10.83 5.83 8.17
CA VAL A 123 12.22 6.24 8.40
C VAL A 123 12.55 7.51 7.60
N GLY A 124 12.04 7.65 6.40
CA GLY A 124 12.18 8.86 5.58
C GLY A 124 11.70 10.12 6.30
N HIS A 125 10.59 10.04 7.01
CA HIS A 125 10.06 11.13 7.83
C HIS A 125 10.98 11.57 8.97
N THR A 126 11.94 10.75 9.39
CA THR A 126 12.92 11.14 10.43
C THR A 126 13.99 12.09 9.91
N GLY A 127 14.23 12.12 8.59
CA GLY A 127 15.28 12.92 7.97
C GLY A 127 16.68 12.36 8.14
N VAL A 128 16.84 11.17 8.71
CA VAL A 128 18.15 10.53 8.96
C VAL A 128 18.52 9.64 7.77
N ILE A 129 19.34 10.17 6.86
CA ILE A 129 19.70 9.49 5.59
C ILE A 129 20.34 8.12 5.81
N GLU A 130 21.27 8.00 6.77
CA GLU A 130 21.93 6.73 7.07
C GLU A 130 20.94 5.65 7.56
N ALA A 131 19.90 6.06 8.27
CA ALA A 131 18.82 5.17 8.67
C ALA A 131 17.94 4.77 7.47
N ALA A 132 17.63 5.70 6.58
CA ALA A 132 16.88 5.42 5.35
C ALA A 132 17.64 4.41 4.45
N VAL A 133 18.95 4.51 4.34
CA VAL A 133 19.77 3.52 3.61
C VAL A 133 19.62 2.12 4.22
N LYS A 134 19.71 2.00 5.54
CA LYS A 134 19.51 0.70 6.23
C LYS A 134 18.08 0.17 6.07
N ALA A 135 17.09 1.06 6.10
CA ALA A 135 15.70 0.71 5.84
C ALA A 135 15.54 0.14 4.42
N CYS A 136 16.15 0.79 3.42
CA CYS A 136 16.17 0.32 2.04
C CYS A 136 16.81 -1.07 1.90
N GLU A 137 17.97 -1.28 2.52
CA GLU A 137 18.66 -2.57 2.52
C GLU A 137 17.83 -3.69 3.17
N ALA A 138 17.09 -3.39 4.25
CA ALA A 138 16.21 -4.35 4.90
C ALA A 138 15.03 -4.71 4.01
N VAL A 139 14.37 -3.72 3.39
CA VAL A 139 13.24 -3.94 2.47
C VAL A 139 13.69 -4.70 1.23
N ASP A 140 14.85 -4.36 0.65
CA ASP A 140 15.41 -5.05 -0.52
C ASP A 140 15.59 -6.56 -0.27
N ARG A 141 16.14 -6.93 0.88
CA ARG A 141 16.25 -8.35 1.28
C ARG A 141 14.88 -9.01 1.40
N CYS A 142 13.96 -8.38 2.12
CA CYS A 142 12.62 -8.93 2.31
C CYS A 142 11.88 -9.11 0.97
N VAL A 143 11.97 -8.13 0.07
CA VAL A 143 11.39 -8.22 -1.27
C VAL A 143 12.03 -9.35 -2.07
N ASN A 144 13.36 -9.50 -2.05
CA ASN A 144 14.05 -10.59 -2.71
C ASN A 144 13.55 -11.96 -2.23
N ASP A 145 13.43 -12.16 -0.92
CA ASP A 145 13.02 -13.42 -0.32
C ASP A 145 11.56 -13.76 -0.69
N ILE A 146 10.66 -12.78 -0.62
CA ILE A 146 9.26 -12.94 -1.00
C ILE A 146 9.13 -13.25 -2.50
N VAL A 147 9.78 -12.45 -3.35
CA VAL A 147 9.74 -12.64 -4.82
C VAL A 147 10.28 -14.01 -5.21
N THR A 148 11.32 -14.48 -4.55
CA THR A 148 11.87 -15.82 -4.77
C THR A 148 10.82 -16.89 -4.54
N VAL A 149 10.13 -16.85 -3.39
CA VAL A 149 9.08 -17.82 -3.05
C VAL A 149 7.88 -17.70 -3.99
N VAL A 150 7.47 -16.48 -4.34
CA VAL A 150 6.37 -16.25 -5.31
C VAL A 150 6.70 -16.92 -6.65
N ARG A 151 7.92 -16.73 -7.16
CA ARG A 151 8.37 -17.35 -8.43
C ARG A 151 8.42 -18.88 -8.34
N GLU A 152 8.93 -19.44 -7.25
CA GLU A 152 8.96 -20.88 -7.00
C GLU A 152 7.56 -21.52 -7.01
N ARG A 153 6.53 -20.72 -6.67
CA ARG A 153 5.12 -21.12 -6.73
C ARG A 153 4.45 -20.82 -8.07
N GLY A 154 5.20 -20.31 -9.07
CA GLY A 154 4.67 -19.91 -10.38
C GLY A 154 3.79 -18.66 -10.33
N GLY A 155 3.92 -17.86 -9.28
CA GLY A 155 3.20 -16.61 -9.11
C GLY A 155 3.88 -15.44 -9.81
N VAL A 156 3.21 -14.28 -9.76
CA VAL A 156 3.69 -13.01 -10.31
C VAL A 156 3.85 -12.02 -9.17
N ALA A 157 4.94 -11.27 -9.15
CA ALA A 157 5.12 -10.17 -8.20
C ALA A 157 5.15 -8.82 -8.91
N MET A 158 4.50 -7.84 -8.32
CA MET A 158 4.55 -6.44 -8.74
C MET A 158 5.04 -5.61 -7.55
N VAL A 159 6.13 -4.87 -7.74
CA VAL A 159 6.74 -4.03 -6.70
C VAL A 159 6.62 -2.58 -7.11
N THR A 160 6.04 -1.77 -6.26
CA THR A 160 5.86 -0.33 -6.47
C THR A 160 5.83 0.42 -5.13
N ALA A 161 5.61 1.73 -5.17
CA ALA A 161 5.32 2.56 -4.00
C ALA A 161 4.05 3.38 -4.24
N ASP A 162 3.40 3.80 -3.17
CA ASP A 162 2.21 4.67 -3.19
C ASP A 162 2.56 6.15 -3.37
N HIS A 163 3.74 6.57 -2.96
CA HIS A 163 4.29 7.92 -3.12
C HIS A 163 5.81 7.91 -2.98
N GLY A 164 6.45 9.02 -3.31
CA GLY A 164 7.86 9.26 -3.02
C GLY A 164 8.06 9.87 -1.63
N ASN A 165 9.21 9.62 -1.02
CA ASN A 165 9.65 10.18 0.25
C ASN A 165 11.19 10.10 0.35
N ALA A 166 11.73 8.89 0.59
CA ALA A 166 13.13 8.67 0.91
C ALA A 166 14.10 8.95 -0.26
N GLU A 167 13.63 9.02 -1.49
CA GLU A 167 14.45 9.40 -2.65
C GLU A 167 14.78 10.90 -2.65
N ARG A 168 14.08 11.71 -1.82
CA ARG A 168 14.28 13.15 -1.72
C ARG A 168 14.26 13.63 -0.26
N MET A 169 15.26 13.24 0.50
CA MET A 169 15.39 13.62 1.92
C MET A 169 16.11 14.96 2.16
N LEU A 170 16.60 15.59 1.11
CA LEU A 170 17.21 16.92 1.16
C LEU A 170 16.53 17.84 0.13
N ASP A 171 16.36 19.11 0.51
CA ASP A 171 15.94 20.16 -0.40
C ASP A 171 17.13 20.67 -1.27
N GLU A 172 16.87 21.62 -2.18
CA GLU A 172 17.89 22.22 -3.03
C GLU A 172 18.98 23.00 -2.25
N GLY A 173 18.68 23.40 -1.03
CA GLY A 173 19.60 24.06 -0.09
C GLY A 173 20.42 23.10 0.77
N GLY A 174 20.19 21.78 0.66
CA GLY A 174 20.79 20.75 1.48
C GLY A 174 20.18 20.61 2.89
N HIS A 175 19.02 21.19 3.14
CA HIS A 175 18.30 21.02 4.38
C HIS A 175 17.43 19.77 4.33
N VAL A 176 17.23 19.15 5.49
CA VAL A 176 16.41 17.95 5.63
C VAL A 176 14.96 18.23 5.20
N GLN A 177 14.46 17.41 4.30
CA GLN A 177 13.07 17.35 3.88
C GLN A 177 12.47 16.03 4.33
N THR A 178 11.32 16.10 5.02
CA THR A 178 10.62 14.93 5.57
C THR A 178 9.23 14.72 4.97
N ALA A 179 8.82 15.56 4.02
CA ALA A 179 7.53 15.49 3.37
C ALA A 179 7.56 14.50 2.18
N HIS A 180 6.39 13.93 1.86
CA HIS A 180 6.23 13.15 0.64
C HIS A 180 6.58 13.98 -0.60
N SER A 181 7.16 13.33 -1.61
CA SER A 181 7.45 13.94 -2.90
C SER A 181 6.40 13.53 -3.94
N LEU A 182 6.32 14.31 -5.02
CA LEU A 182 5.52 13.98 -6.20
C LEU A 182 6.36 13.31 -7.30
N ASN A 183 7.55 12.83 -6.96
CA ASN A 183 8.40 12.12 -7.91
C ASN A 183 7.72 10.83 -8.37
N PRO A 184 7.92 10.43 -9.63
CA PRO A 184 7.47 9.13 -10.10
C PRO A 184 8.07 8.00 -9.26
N VAL A 185 7.24 7.02 -8.91
CA VAL A 185 7.67 5.82 -8.20
C VAL A 185 7.99 4.70 -9.18
N PRO A 186 8.90 3.78 -8.85
CA PRO A 186 9.20 2.63 -9.70
C PRO A 186 8.01 1.67 -9.78
N LEU A 187 7.89 0.96 -10.89
CA LEU A 187 7.04 -0.20 -11.05
C LEU A 187 7.86 -1.33 -11.65
N ILE A 188 7.98 -2.43 -10.93
CA ILE A 188 8.73 -3.62 -11.34
C ILE A 188 7.75 -4.79 -11.42
N LEU A 189 7.69 -5.43 -12.58
CA LEU A 189 6.95 -6.67 -12.79
C LEU A 189 7.94 -7.85 -12.81
N VAL A 190 7.71 -8.83 -11.98
CA VAL A 190 8.44 -10.10 -11.97
C VAL A 190 7.48 -11.21 -12.36
N ASP A 191 7.57 -11.65 -13.61
CA ASP A 191 6.70 -12.64 -14.22
C ASP A 191 7.50 -13.51 -15.21
N ASP A 192 7.75 -14.75 -14.82
CA ASP A 192 8.53 -15.69 -15.64
C ASP A 192 7.80 -16.12 -16.92
N SER A 193 6.48 -15.93 -16.98
CA SER A 193 5.68 -16.23 -18.19
C SER A 193 5.69 -15.09 -19.20
N ARG A 194 6.10 -13.87 -18.79
CA ARG A 194 6.10 -12.64 -19.60
C ARG A 194 7.47 -11.97 -19.68
N ILE A 195 8.52 -12.79 -19.82
CA ILE A 195 9.89 -12.27 -19.94
C ILE A 195 9.98 -11.31 -21.14
N GLY A 196 10.44 -10.08 -20.88
CA GLY A 196 10.55 -9.04 -21.90
C GLY A 196 9.27 -8.23 -22.12
N ALA A 197 8.22 -8.42 -21.33
CA ALA A 197 7.05 -7.56 -21.34
C ALA A 197 7.44 -6.10 -21.05
N VAL A 198 6.83 -5.18 -21.79
CA VAL A 198 7.03 -3.74 -21.62
C VAL A 198 5.88 -3.17 -20.79
N LEU A 199 6.24 -2.40 -19.78
CA LEU A 199 5.28 -1.61 -19.00
C LEU A 199 5.32 -0.15 -19.48
N ARG A 200 4.16 0.39 -19.82
CA ARG A 200 4.05 1.82 -20.08
C ARG A 200 4.16 2.64 -18.78
N THR A 201 4.52 3.89 -18.90
CA THR A 201 4.38 4.87 -17.82
C THR A 201 2.89 5.14 -17.57
N GLY A 202 2.49 5.28 -16.31
CA GLY A 202 1.11 5.52 -15.93
C GLY A 202 0.96 6.17 -14.56
N VAL A 203 -0.17 5.90 -13.92
CA VAL A 203 -0.52 6.43 -12.60
C VAL A 203 -0.96 5.29 -11.67
N LEU A 204 -1.06 5.56 -10.37
CA LEU A 204 -1.45 4.53 -9.38
C LEU A 204 -2.80 3.87 -9.69
N ALA A 205 -3.74 4.60 -10.29
CA ALA A 205 -5.02 4.07 -10.72
C ALA A 205 -4.90 2.94 -11.78
N ASP A 206 -3.76 2.81 -12.42
CA ASP A 206 -3.48 1.80 -13.45
C ASP A 206 -3.03 0.44 -12.86
N ILE A 207 -2.68 0.41 -11.57
CA ILE A 207 -2.19 -0.80 -10.88
C ILE A 207 -3.28 -1.89 -10.83
N ALA A 208 -4.48 -1.54 -10.38
CA ALA A 208 -5.57 -2.50 -10.27
C ALA A 208 -5.97 -3.10 -11.63
N PRO A 209 -6.17 -2.31 -12.72
CA PRO A 209 -6.39 -2.87 -14.06
C PRO A 209 -5.26 -3.78 -14.54
N THR A 210 -4.00 -3.46 -14.19
CA THR A 210 -2.85 -4.30 -14.56
C THR A 210 -2.89 -5.64 -13.84
N ILE A 211 -3.22 -5.66 -12.55
CA ILE A 211 -3.38 -6.90 -11.78
C ILE A 211 -4.52 -7.74 -12.38
N LEU A 212 -5.67 -7.15 -12.68
CA LEU A 212 -6.80 -7.86 -13.29
C LEU A 212 -6.42 -8.47 -14.63
N GLN A 213 -5.69 -7.75 -15.50
CA GLN A 213 -5.21 -8.28 -16.77
C GLN A 213 -4.25 -9.47 -16.56
N ILE A 214 -3.33 -9.39 -15.60
CA ILE A 214 -2.41 -10.49 -15.26
C ILE A 214 -3.20 -11.73 -14.82
N MET A 215 -4.26 -11.53 -14.04
CA MET A 215 -5.13 -12.60 -13.53
C MET A 215 -6.15 -13.09 -14.57
N GLY A 216 -6.26 -12.47 -15.74
CA GLY A 216 -7.25 -12.82 -16.76
C GLY A 216 -8.68 -12.49 -16.36
N ILE A 217 -8.88 -11.45 -15.56
CA ILE A 217 -10.18 -10.98 -15.06
C ILE A 217 -10.54 -9.69 -15.80
N ASP A 218 -11.79 -9.60 -16.26
CA ASP A 218 -12.28 -8.42 -16.95
C ASP A 218 -12.32 -7.20 -16.02
N GLN A 219 -11.83 -6.06 -16.53
CA GLN A 219 -11.86 -4.80 -15.81
C GLN A 219 -13.29 -4.26 -15.74
N PRO A 220 -13.80 -3.90 -14.54
CA PRO A 220 -15.11 -3.24 -14.41
C PRO A 220 -15.15 -1.85 -15.06
N GLU A 221 -16.31 -1.45 -15.58
CA GLU A 221 -16.50 -0.13 -16.22
C GLU A 221 -16.21 1.06 -15.29
N LYS A 222 -16.46 0.92 -13.98
CA LYS A 222 -16.19 1.96 -12.97
C LYS A 222 -14.71 2.15 -12.69
N MET A 223 -13.86 1.18 -13.02
CA MET A 223 -12.41 1.27 -12.86
C MET A 223 -11.82 2.06 -14.03
N THR A 224 -11.45 3.31 -13.79
CA THR A 224 -11.07 4.29 -14.84
C THR A 224 -9.61 4.20 -15.28
N GLY A 225 -8.75 3.52 -14.52
CA GLY A 225 -7.36 3.28 -14.91
C GLY A 225 -7.26 2.35 -16.13
N ARG A 226 -6.06 2.18 -16.64
CA ARG A 226 -5.78 1.29 -17.79
C ARG A 226 -4.56 0.44 -17.48
N SER A 227 -4.57 -0.83 -17.85
CA SER A 227 -3.42 -1.69 -17.66
C SER A 227 -2.11 -1.07 -18.16
N LEU A 228 -1.04 -1.28 -17.41
CA LEU A 228 0.32 -0.85 -17.74
C LEU A 228 1.04 -1.85 -18.64
N LEU A 229 0.51 -3.08 -18.79
CA LEU A 229 1.03 -4.06 -19.74
C LEU A 229 0.64 -3.65 -21.18
N GLU A 230 1.64 -3.48 -22.03
CA GLU A 230 1.43 -3.37 -23.46
C GLU A 230 1.16 -4.77 -24.00
N GLY A 231 -0.03 -4.93 -24.58
CA GLY A 231 -0.60 -6.18 -25.04
C GLY A 231 0.09 -6.89 -26.19
#